data_fd4036af330926abcdab60e381381c32
#
_entry.id   fd4036af330926abcdab60e381381c32
#
_cell.length_a   1.000
_cell.length_b   1.000
_cell.length_c   1.000
_cell.angle_alpha   90.00
_cell.angle_beta   90.00
_cell.angle_gamma   90.00
#
_symmetry.space_group_name_H-M   'P 1'
#
loop_
_entity.id
_entity.type
_entity.pdbx_description
1 polymer ?
#
loop_
_entity_poly.entity_id
_entity_poly.type
_entity_poly.pdbx_seq_one_letter_code
_entity_poly.pdbx_strand_id
1 'polypeptide(L)'
;MKRNLILLLTLCHSTLLIYSQNTTNSPTSMFGLGELSTGEGGQYSGLGGAGIALQSYNFLNTANPASLTAIEGQRFLIDAGVMGAYKVYTQTGTSNHSLVGNLNNLSIGCR
;
A
#
# COMPACT_ATOMS: atom_id res chain seq x y z
N MET A 1 31.66 18.90 8.95
CA MET A 1 31.15 17.51 8.73
C MET A 1 29.64 17.44 8.92
N LYS A 2 29.03 17.87 10.03
CA LYS A 2 27.57 17.79 10.25
C LYS A 2 26.72 18.47 9.18
N ARG A 3 27.13 19.66 8.72
CA ARG A 3 26.42 20.42 7.66
C ARG A 3 26.37 19.67 6.33
N ASN A 4 27.46 19.03 5.92
CA ASN A 4 27.51 18.26 4.68
C ASN A 4 26.72 16.96 4.75
N LEU A 5 26.63 16.35 5.95
CA LEU A 5 25.82 15.17 6.19
C LEU A 5 24.30 15.50 6.07
N ILE A 6 23.87 16.64 6.61
CA ILE A 6 22.50 17.11 6.53
C ILE A 6 22.12 17.40 5.06
N LEU A 7 23.00 18.05 4.32
CA LEU A 7 22.80 18.30 2.88
C LEU A 7 22.68 17.02 2.06
N LEU A 8 23.49 16.00 2.38
CA LEU A 8 23.41 14.70 1.72
C LEU A 8 22.10 13.97 2.04
N LEU A 9 21.65 14.05 3.28
CA LEU A 9 20.38 13.44 3.71
C LEU A 9 19.17 14.11 3.06
N THR A 10 19.16 15.44 2.95
CA THR A 10 18.06 16.17 2.28
C THR A 10 18.06 15.92 0.78
N LEU A 11 19.22 15.81 0.14
CA LEU A 11 19.32 15.46 -1.28
C LEU A 11 18.81 14.03 -1.54
N CYS A 12 19.13 13.07 -0.67
CA CYS A 12 18.66 11.70 -0.78
C CYS A 12 17.13 11.58 -0.59
N HIS A 13 16.54 12.40 0.30
CA HIS A 13 15.08 12.45 0.49
C HIS A 13 14.35 13.04 -0.73
N SER A 14 14.91 14.04 -1.39
CA SER A 14 14.27 14.66 -2.55
C SER A 14 14.19 13.73 -3.77
N THR A 15 15.11 12.80 -3.92
CA THR A 15 15.09 11.82 -5.02
C THR A 15 14.03 10.73 -4.84
N LEU A 16 13.62 10.43 -3.60
CA LEU A 16 12.59 9.42 -3.33
C LEU A 16 11.18 9.91 -3.68
N LEU A 17 10.95 11.20 -3.77
CA LEU A 17 9.62 11.77 -4.07
C LEU A 17 9.26 11.76 -5.57
N ILE A 18 10.21 11.51 -6.46
CA ILE A 18 10.02 11.64 -7.91
C ILE A 18 9.32 10.42 -8.52
N TYR A 19 9.34 9.26 -7.86
CA TYR A 19 8.80 8.01 -8.41
C TYR A 19 7.35 7.70 -8.03
N SER A 20 6.68 8.58 -7.29
CA SER A 20 5.36 8.31 -6.70
C SER A 20 4.16 8.48 -7.64
N GLN A 21 4.33 8.87 -8.91
CA GLN A 21 3.19 9.37 -9.68
C GLN A 21 2.77 8.51 -10.89
N ASN A 22 3.26 7.29 -11.04
CA ASN A 22 2.93 6.51 -12.23
C ASN A 22 2.01 5.32 -11.96
N THR A 23 0.82 5.59 -11.45
CA THR A 23 -0.23 4.56 -11.25
C THR A 23 -1.24 4.49 -12.40
N THR A 24 -1.09 5.31 -13.45
CA THR A 24 -2.03 5.42 -14.56
C THR A 24 -1.72 4.43 -15.69
N ASN A 25 -1.45 3.18 -15.35
CA ASN A 25 -1.11 2.15 -16.36
C ASN A 25 -2.29 1.26 -16.75
N SER A 26 -3.51 1.68 -16.44
CA SER A 26 -4.72 0.96 -16.82
C SER A 26 -5.48 1.73 -17.89
N PRO A 27 -5.98 1.10 -18.94
CA PRO A 27 -6.85 1.75 -19.92
C PRO A 27 -8.06 2.43 -19.28
N THR A 28 -8.62 1.83 -18.22
CA THR A 28 -9.73 2.41 -17.46
C THR A 28 -9.35 3.66 -16.69
N SER A 29 -8.12 3.72 -16.18
CA SER A 29 -7.59 4.93 -15.52
C SER A 29 -7.35 6.08 -16.50
N MET A 30 -6.98 5.78 -17.75
CA MET A 30 -6.83 6.80 -18.79
C MET A 30 -8.13 7.54 -19.10
N PHE A 31 -9.27 6.86 -18.93
CA PHE A 31 -10.60 7.44 -19.12
C PHE A 31 -11.23 7.95 -17.81
N GLY A 32 -10.45 8.04 -16.74
CA GLY A 32 -10.94 8.57 -15.46
C GLY A 32 -11.83 7.62 -14.65
N LEU A 33 -12.00 6.36 -15.08
CA LEU A 33 -12.84 5.39 -14.39
C LEU A 33 -12.12 4.69 -13.22
N GLY A 34 -10.78 4.72 -13.22
CA GLY A 34 -9.98 4.05 -12.20
C GLY A 34 -10.04 2.53 -12.27
N GLU A 35 -9.44 1.90 -11.29
CA GLU A 35 -9.55 0.46 -11.03
C GLU A 35 -10.12 0.24 -9.64
N LEU A 36 -11.01 -0.73 -9.51
CA LEU A 36 -11.49 -1.19 -8.21
C LEU A 36 -10.32 -1.88 -7.50
N SER A 37 -9.89 -1.32 -6.39
CA SER A 37 -8.92 -1.92 -5.50
C SER A 37 -9.59 -2.20 -4.16
N THR A 38 -9.45 -3.41 -3.67
CA THR A 38 -9.79 -3.71 -2.28
C THR A 38 -8.71 -3.03 -1.43
N GLY A 39 -9.07 -1.97 -0.72
CA GLY A 39 -8.14 -1.21 0.12
C GLY A 39 -7.62 -1.97 1.34
N GLU A 40 -7.85 -3.27 1.40
CA GLU A 40 -7.44 -4.12 2.50
C GLU A 40 -5.99 -4.55 2.32
N GLY A 41 -5.21 -4.38 3.38
CA GLY A 41 -3.81 -4.79 3.45
C GLY A 41 -3.62 -6.09 4.21
N GLY A 42 -2.41 -6.64 4.07
CA GLY A 42 -1.95 -7.76 4.87
C GLY A 42 -2.79 -9.04 4.71
N GLN A 43 -3.02 -9.71 5.81
CA GLN A 43 -3.76 -10.98 5.82
C GLN A 43 -5.24 -10.83 5.43
N TYR A 44 -5.82 -9.64 5.56
CA TYR A 44 -7.23 -9.40 5.27
C TYR A 44 -7.53 -9.35 3.78
N SER A 45 -6.55 -9.02 2.94
CA SER A 45 -6.70 -9.02 1.49
C SER A 45 -7.02 -10.41 0.92
N GLY A 46 -6.52 -11.48 1.57
CA GLY A 46 -6.79 -12.86 1.20
C GLY A 46 -8.22 -13.32 1.51
N LEU A 47 -8.98 -12.53 2.29
CA LEU A 47 -10.36 -12.86 2.70
C LEU A 47 -11.42 -12.22 1.78
N GLY A 48 -10.99 -11.59 0.68
CA GLY A 48 -11.92 -11.04 -0.31
C GLY A 48 -12.84 -9.95 0.21
N GLY A 49 -12.38 -9.14 1.18
CA GLY A 49 -13.18 -8.07 1.77
C GLY A 49 -13.99 -8.46 3.01
N ALA A 50 -13.91 -9.72 3.45
CA ALA A 50 -14.64 -10.19 4.64
C ALA A 50 -13.93 -9.86 5.97
N GLY A 51 -12.83 -9.14 5.92
CA GLY A 51 -11.99 -8.85 7.10
C GLY A 51 -12.57 -7.87 8.10
N ILE A 52 -13.63 -7.13 7.76
CA ILE A 52 -14.16 -6.03 8.57
C ILE A 52 -14.59 -6.46 9.99
N ALA A 53 -15.10 -7.68 10.15
CA ALA A 53 -15.55 -8.18 11.44
C ALA A 53 -14.45 -8.88 12.26
N LEU A 54 -13.27 -9.06 11.67
CA LEU A 54 -12.20 -9.78 12.31
C LEU A 54 -11.41 -8.89 13.28
N GLN A 55 -11.11 -9.46 14.42
CA GLN A 55 -10.24 -8.87 15.42
C GLN A 55 -9.01 -9.76 15.62
N SER A 56 -7.85 -9.13 15.74
CA SER A 56 -6.60 -9.81 16.01
C SER A 56 -5.79 -9.02 17.02
N TYR A 57 -5.09 -9.73 17.89
CA TYR A 57 -4.15 -9.11 18.84
C TYR A 57 -2.76 -8.85 18.24
N ASN A 58 -2.48 -9.40 17.05
CA ASN A 58 -1.17 -9.32 16.39
C ASN A 58 -1.15 -8.48 15.12
N PHE A 59 -2.31 -8.15 14.56
CA PHE A 59 -2.41 -7.44 13.28
C PHE A 59 -3.37 -6.27 13.39
N LEU A 60 -3.02 -5.19 12.70
CA LEU A 60 -3.88 -4.01 12.59
C LEU A 60 -4.93 -4.23 11.49
N ASN A 61 -6.20 -4.14 11.87
CA ASN A 61 -7.29 -4.15 10.89
C ASN A 61 -7.72 -2.71 10.60
N THR A 62 -7.22 -2.16 9.49
CA THR A 62 -7.52 -0.77 9.07
C THR A 62 -8.95 -0.59 8.60
N ALA A 63 -9.62 -1.67 8.16
CA ALA A 63 -11.03 -1.65 7.77
C ALA A 63 -11.98 -1.51 8.97
N ASN A 64 -11.52 -1.91 10.16
CA ASN A 64 -12.31 -1.83 11.38
C ASN A 64 -11.51 -1.21 12.53
N PRO A 65 -11.58 0.09 12.74
CA PRO A 65 -10.86 0.75 13.83
C PRO A 65 -11.19 0.21 15.22
N ALA A 66 -12.38 -0.34 15.42
CA ALA A 66 -12.76 -0.96 16.70
C ALA A 66 -11.93 -2.20 17.02
N SER A 67 -11.31 -2.83 16.03
CA SER A 67 -10.42 -3.98 16.23
C SER A 67 -9.16 -3.63 17.03
N LEU A 68 -8.79 -2.36 17.10
CA LEU A 68 -7.65 -1.89 17.91
C LEU A 68 -7.86 -2.19 19.40
N THR A 69 -9.10 -2.33 19.85
CA THR A 69 -9.40 -2.70 21.24
C THR A 69 -8.99 -4.13 21.59
N ALA A 70 -8.82 -4.99 20.58
CA ALA A 70 -8.36 -6.36 20.76
C ALA A 70 -6.85 -6.50 20.97
N ILE A 71 -6.09 -5.42 20.79
CA ILE A 71 -4.66 -5.41 21.06
C ILE A 71 -4.48 -5.50 22.58
N GLU A 72 -3.86 -6.58 23.03
CA GLU A 72 -3.62 -6.84 24.45
C GLU A 72 -2.28 -6.26 24.91
N GLY A 73 -2.29 -5.67 26.10
CA GLY A 73 -1.09 -5.16 26.77
C GLY A 73 -0.55 -3.89 26.12
N GLN A 74 0.58 -3.41 26.65
CA GLN A 74 1.32 -2.26 26.10
C GLN A 74 2.12 -2.71 24.87
N ARG A 75 1.48 -2.80 23.72
CA ARG A 75 2.11 -3.20 22.47
C ARG A 75 2.10 -2.08 21.46
N PHE A 76 3.19 -2.01 20.71
CA PHE A 76 3.34 -1.17 19.56
C PHE A 76 3.38 -2.07 18.31
N LEU A 77 2.48 -1.85 17.38
CA LEU A 77 2.36 -2.60 16.15
C LEU A 77 2.61 -1.67 14.96
N ILE A 78 3.42 -2.14 14.03
CA ILE A 78 3.61 -1.49 12.73
C ILE A 78 3.22 -2.52 11.67
N ASP A 79 2.36 -2.13 10.77
CA ASP A 79 1.96 -2.93 9.61
C ASP A 79 2.27 -2.16 8.34
N ALA A 80 3.04 -2.78 7.45
CA ALA A 80 3.40 -2.22 6.16
C ALA A 80 3.15 -3.26 5.07
N GLY A 81 2.30 -2.93 4.11
CA GLY A 81 1.95 -3.78 2.99
C GLY A 81 2.42 -3.19 1.66
N VAL A 82 3.04 -4.02 0.84
CA VAL A 82 3.37 -3.67 -0.55
C VAL A 82 2.61 -4.60 -1.48
N MET A 83 2.12 -4.05 -2.57
CA MET A 83 1.42 -4.80 -3.61
C MET A 83 2.18 -4.65 -4.92
N GLY A 84 2.38 -5.79 -5.61
CA GLY A 84 2.89 -5.81 -6.97
C GLY A 84 1.87 -6.48 -7.89
N ALA A 85 1.61 -5.88 -9.04
CA ALA A 85 0.74 -6.44 -10.06
C ALA A 85 1.44 -6.44 -11.41
N TYR A 86 1.42 -7.58 -12.07
CA TYR A 86 1.84 -7.72 -13.45
C TYR A 86 0.61 -7.79 -14.34
N LYS A 87 0.45 -6.81 -15.22
CA LYS A 87 -0.72 -6.67 -16.09
C LYS A 87 -0.32 -6.86 -17.54
N VAL A 88 -1.10 -7.64 -18.25
CA VAL A 88 -0.96 -7.85 -19.70
C VAL A 88 -2.22 -7.33 -20.36
N TYR A 89 -2.07 -6.35 -21.22
CA TYR A 89 -3.16 -5.81 -22.02
C TYR A 89 -3.00 -6.31 -23.46
N THR A 90 -3.96 -7.09 -23.93
CA THR A 90 -3.93 -7.64 -25.30
C THR A 90 -5.05 -7.02 -26.11
N GLN A 91 -4.68 -6.41 -27.22
CA GLN A 91 -5.60 -5.90 -28.22
C GLN A 91 -5.16 -6.44 -29.59
N THR A 92 -6.06 -6.90 -30.41
CA THR A 92 -5.90 -7.48 -31.75
C THR A 92 -4.46 -7.40 -32.29
N GLY A 93 -3.63 -8.41 -31.98
CA GLY A 93 -2.28 -8.54 -32.50
C GLY A 93 -1.17 -7.76 -31.75
N THR A 94 -1.50 -7.02 -30.70
CA THR A 94 -0.51 -6.28 -29.89
C THR A 94 -0.74 -6.56 -28.43
N SER A 95 0.34 -6.90 -27.69
CA SER A 95 0.30 -7.06 -26.23
C SER A 95 1.25 -6.07 -25.56
N ASN A 96 0.74 -5.36 -24.59
CA ASN A 96 1.51 -4.49 -23.70
C ASN A 96 1.60 -5.09 -22.32
N HIS A 97 2.79 -5.02 -21.73
CA HIS A 97 3.09 -5.52 -20.41
C HIS A 97 3.35 -4.34 -19.46
N SER A 98 2.74 -4.39 -18.30
CA SER A 98 2.94 -3.37 -17.27
C SER A 98 3.17 -4.02 -15.91
N LEU A 99 4.24 -3.61 -15.25
CA LEU A 99 4.53 -3.96 -13.86
C LEU A 99 4.20 -2.74 -13.00
N VAL A 100 3.27 -2.92 -12.07
CA VAL A 100 2.85 -1.87 -11.14
C VAL A 100 3.20 -2.30 -9.73
N GLY A 101 3.93 -1.46 -9.00
CA GLY A 101 4.22 -1.65 -7.58
C GLY A 101 3.64 -0.49 -6.78
N ASN A 102 3.01 -0.80 -5.65
CA ASN A 102 2.38 0.19 -4.80
C ASN A 102 2.56 -0.16 -3.32
N LEU A 103 2.74 0.88 -2.50
CA LEU A 103 2.58 0.76 -1.06
C LEU A 103 1.08 0.71 -0.76
N ASN A 104 0.61 -0.45 -0.35
CA ASN A 104 -0.81 -0.68 -0.16
C ASN A 104 -1.30 -0.20 1.21
N ASN A 105 -0.47 -0.38 2.23
CA ASN A 105 -0.84 -0.09 3.61
C ASN A 105 0.40 0.32 4.40
N LEU A 106 0.25 1.35 5.23
CA LEU A 106 1.17 1.68 6.28
C LEU A 106 0.37 2.11 7.51
N SER A 107 0.38 1.29 8.54
CA SER A 107 -0.42 1.51 9.74
C SER A 107 0.43 1.39 10.99
N ILE A 108 0.13 2.22 11.96
CA ILE A 108 0.78 2.20 13.28
C ILE A 108 -0.32 2.16 14.33
N GLY A 109 -0.22 1.23 15.25
CA GLY A 109 -1.12 1.11 16.38
C GLY A 109 -0.36 0.94 17.68
N CYS A 110 -0.85 1.58 18.74
CA CYS A 110 -0.35 1.41 20.09
C CYS A 110 -1.50 1.37 21.09
N ARG A 111 -1.29 0.67 22.20
CA ARG A 111 -2.19 0.63 23.33
C ARG A 111 -1.40 0.64 24.62
#